data_4cce1669f62cc95fe3245b340fa5d533
#
_entry.id   4cce1669f62cc95fe3245b340fa5d533
#
_cell.length_a   1.000
_cell.length_b   1.000
_cell.length_c   1.000
_cell.angle_alpha   90.00
_cell.angle_beta   90.00
_cell.angle_gamma   90.00
#
_symmetry.space_group_name_H-M   'P 1'
#
loop_
_entity.id
_entity.type
_entity.pdbx_description
1 polymer ?
#
loop_
_entity_poly.entity_id
_entity_poly.type
_entity_poly.pdbx_seq_one_letter_code
_entity_poly.pdbx_strand_id
1 'polypeptide(L)'
;GGNGGGMGEEVVNLPLRVIVPKNQTEFDLGLMFKESLDQDTGMLFVFEENGEKYFHMKNTLIPLDVAFINEEGVVVNIKELHPLRTMPVSSECDALYAIEVNRGWFEKNNVKIGDKVLDI
;
A
#
# COMPACT_ATOMS: atom_id res chain seq x y z
N GLY A 1 17.31 13.08 3.29
CA GLY A 1 16.94 12.96 3.73
C GLY A 1 16.78 12.80 3.98
N GLY A 2 16.94 12.84 4.06
CA GLY A 2 16.51 12.69 4.55
C GLY A 2 16.05 12.79 4.66
N ASN A 3 15.81 12.92 4.74
CA ASN A 3 15.07 12.91 5.01
C ASN A 3 14.24 12.61 4.95
N GLY A 4 14.39 13.23 5.28
CA GLY A 4 13.48 12.47 5.28
C GLY A 4 13.01 11.74 4.54
N GLY A 5 12.92 11.62 4.52
CA GLY A 5 12.10 10.90 3.97
C GLY A 5 12.39 10.13 2.85
N GLY A 6 13.14 9.79 2.63
CA GLY A 6 13.56 9.10 1.50
C GLY A 6 12.59 8.31 0.69
N MET A 7 11.41 8.01 1.19
CA MET A 7 10.43 7.26 0.43
C MET A 7 9.48 8.19 -0.32
N GLY A 8 9.29 7.94 -1.60
CA GLY A 8 8.43 8.73 -2.44
C GLY A 8 8.35 8.13 -3.82
N GLU A 9 7.88 8.90 -4.77
CA GLU A 9 7.64 8.41 -6.13
C GLU A 9 8.91 7.88 -6.79
N GLU A 10 10.06 8.47 -6.48
CA GLU A 10 11.31 8.09 -7.13
C GLU A 10 11.81 6.70 -6.74
N VAL A 11 11.27 6.13 -5.67
CA VAL A 11 11.65 4.77 -5.27
C VAL A 11 10.60 3.73 -5.67
N VAL A 12 9.45 4.16 -6.15
CA VAL A 12 8.39 3.24 -6.59
C VAL A 12 8.59 2.93 -8.06
N ASN A 13 8.88 1.69 -8.35
CA ASN A 13 9.18 1.24 -9.71
C ASN A 13 7.90 0.74 -10.40
N LEU A 14 6.88 1.60 -10.43
CA LEU A 14 5.57 1.32 -11.03
C LEU A 14 5.06 2.60 -11.67
N PRO A 15 4.22 2.51 -12.71
CA PRO A 15 3.61 3.69 -13.32
C PRO A 15 2.48 4.23 -12.43
N LEU A 16 2.83 4.58 -11.22
CA LEU A 16 1.91 4.91 -10.14
C LEU A 16 2.39 6.17 -9.43
N ARG A 17 1.48 7.12 -9.30
CA ARG A 17 1.71 8.27 -8.43
C ARG A 17 1.38 7.83 -7.00
N VAL A 18 2.30 8.03 -6.06
CA VAL A 18 2.07 7.58 -4.68
C VAL A 18 1.90 8.74 -3.73
N ILE A 19 0.97 8.56 -2.81
CA ILE A 19 0.76 9.44 -1.67
C ILE A 19 1.42 8.74 -0.48
N VAL A 20 2.30 9.45 0.23
CA VAL A 20 2.97 8.89 1.41
C VAL A 20 2.47 9.64 2.63
N PRO A 21 1.87 8.95 3.62
CA PRO A 21 1.45 9.61 4.85
C PRO A 21 2.63 10.34 5.50
N LYS A 22 2.41 11.58 5.92
CA LYS A 22 3.46 12.44 6.45
C LYS A 22 3.64 12.29 7.96
N ASN A 23 2.66 11.72 8.63
CA ASN A 23 2.67 11.57 10.08
C ASN A 23 1.76 10.42 10.48
N GLN A 24 1.73 10.10 11.77
CA GLN A 24 0.95 8.98 12.27
C GLN A 24 -0.55 9.17 12.03
N THR A 25 -1.05 10.38 12.14
CA THR A 25 -2.47 10.66 11.90
C THR A 25 -2.85 10.32 10.47
N GLU A 26 -2.05 10.76 9.50
CA GLU A 26 -2.31 10.45 8.09
C GLU A 26 -2.15 8.96 7.81
N PHE A 27 -1.16 8.34 8.43
CA PHE A 27 -0.95 6.90 8.29
C PHE A 27 -2.18 6.13 8.78
N ASP A 28 -2.69 6.48 9.96
CA ASP A 28 -3.87 5.81 10.54
C ASP A 28 -5.13 6.09 9.73
N LEU A 29 -5.25 7.30 9.17
CA LEU A 29 -6.39 7.67 8.35
C LEU A 29 -6.42 6.87 7.04
N GLY A 30 -5.24 6.68 6.43
CA GLY A 30 -5.16 6.00 5.15
C GLY A 30 -6.09 6.64 4.14
N LEU A 31 -6.93 5.82 3.51
CA LEU A 31 -7.90 6.28 2.50
C LEU A 31 -9.33 6.35 3.04
N MET A 32 -9.47 6.36 4.39
CA MET A 32 -10.79 6.49 4.99
C MET A 32 -11.50 7.76 4.53
N PHE A 33 -12.82 7.66 4.40
CA PHE A 33 -13.74 8.75 4.04
C PHE A 33 -13.58 9.29 2.63
N LYS A 34 -12.65 8.80 1.83
CA LYS A 34 -12.54 9.23 0.43
C LYS A 34 -13.62 8.57 -0.40
N GLU A 35 -14.17 9.31 -1.35
CA GLU A 35 -15.21 8.81 -2.24
C GLU A 35 -14.61 8.13 -3.46
N SER A 36 -13.39 8.53 -3.84
CA SER A 36 -12.70 7.94 -4.98
C SER A 36 -11.20 8.14 -4.82
N LEU A 37 -10.45 7.38 -5.60
CA LEU A 37 -9.00 7.50 -5.71
C LEU A 37 -8.69 7.65 -7.19
N ASP A 38 -7.92 8.69 -7.54
CA ASP A 38 -7.58 8.94 -8.94
C ASP A 38 -6.91 7.73 -9.56
N GLN A 39 -7.16 7.54 -10.84
CA GLN A 39 -6.55 6.47 -11.61
C GLN A 39 -5.04 6.62 -11.55
N ASP A 40 -4.34 5.48 -11.45
CA ASP A 40 -2.88 5.43 -11.36
C ASP A 40 -2.31 6.19 -10.16
N THR A 41 -3.10 6.28 -9.09
CA THR A 41 -2.65 6.83 -7.80
C THR A 41 -2.81 5.75 -6.73
N GLY A 42 -1.86 5.67 -5.82
CA GLY A 42 -1.91 4.75 -4.69
C GLY A 42 -1.32 5.37 -3.44
N MET A 43 -1.48 4.68 -2.32
CA MET A 43 -0.89 5.13 -1.07
C MET A 43 0.17 4.13 -0.62
N LEU A 44 1.38 4.65 -0.34
CA LEU A 44 2.50 3.86 0.15
C LEU A 44 2.60 4.01 1.65
N PHE A 45 2.52 2.89 2.35
CA PHE A 45 2.68 2.82 3.80
C PHE A 45 4.08 2.29 4.10
N VAL A 46 4.84 3.03 4.90
CA VAL A 46 6.17 2.63 5.36
C VAL A 46 6.04 2.31 6.84
N PHE A 47 6.21 1.04 7.21
CA PHE A 47 6.10 0.61 8.60
C PHE A 47 7.44 0.75 9.30
N GLU A 48 7.41 0.89 10.62
CA GLU A 48 8.65 1.03 11.40
C GLU A 48 9.42 -0.27 11.50
N GLU A 49 8.71 -1.41 11.54
CA GLU A 49 9.33 -2.70 11.75
C GLU A 49 8.82 -3.70 10.74
N ASN A 50 9.69 -4.60 10.35
CA ASN A 50 9.33 -5.75 9.53
C ASN A 50 8.44 -6.69 10.33
N GLY A 51 7.46 -7.30 9.70
CA GLY A 51 6.56 -8.24 10.36
C GLY A 51 5.25 -8.39 9.63
N GLU A 52 4.40 -9.25 10.18
CA GLU A 52 3.06 -9.43 9.64
C GLU A 52 2.23 -8.16 9.83
N LYS A 53 1.52 -7.75 8.78
CA LYS A 53 0.75 -6.51 8.78
C LYS A 53 -0.73 -6.81 8.61
N TYR A 54 -1.56 -5.88 9.10
CA TYR A 54 -3.01 -6.03 9.06
C TYR A 54 -3.64 -4.73 8.59
N PHE A 55 -4.59 -4.84 7.67
CA PHE A 55 -5.38 -3.71 7.22
C PHE A 55 -6.86 -3.99 7.42
N HIS A 56 -7.59 -3.00 7.91
CA HIS A 56 -9.05 -3.05 7.95
C HIS A 56 -9.60 -2.00 6.99
N MET A 57 -10.90 -2.08 6.72
CA MET A 57 -11.57 -1.18 5.80
C MET A 57 -12.65 -0.36 6.48
N LYS A 58 -12.55 -0.19 7.80
CA LYS A 58 -13.49 0.64 8.54
C LYS A 58 -13.47 2.05 7.95
N ASN A 59 -14.65 2.59 7.64
CA ASN A 59 -14.81 3.92 7.07
C ASN A 59 -14.11 4.13 5.73
N THR A 60 -13.68 3.06 5.06
CA THR A 60 -13.08 3.15 3.73
C THR A 60 -14.11 2.69 2.72
N LEU A 61 -14.46 3.61 1.82
CA LEU A 61 -15.58 3.46 0.90
C LEU A 61 -15.17 2.89 -0.46
N ILE A 62 -13.88 2.94 -0.77
CA ILE A 62 -13.34 2.58 -2.08
C ILE A 62 -12.90 1.11 -2.05
N PRO A 63 -13.31 0.30 -3.03
CA PRO A 63 -12.74 -1.05 -3.16
C PRO A 63 -11.27 -0.93 -3.57
N LEU A 64 -10.39 -1.60 -2.84
CA LEU A 64 -8.95 -1.48 -3.02
C LEU A 64 -8.31 -2.85 -3.17
N ASP A 65 -7.08 -2.85 -3.68
CA ASP A 65 -6.14 -3.96 -3.55
C ASP A 65 -4.92 -3.44 -2.79
N VAL A 66 -4.29 -4.30 -2.01
CA VAL A 66 -3.07 -3.97 -1.29
C VAL A 66 -1.97 -4.95 -1.65
N ALA A 67 -0.80 -4.43 -1.99
CA ALA A 67 0.41 -5.23 -2.17
C ALA A 67 1.27 -5.07 -0.92
N PHE A 68 1.60 -6.19 -0.28
CA PHE A 68 2.52 -6.21 0.86
C PHE A 68 3.92 -6.47 0.32
N ILE A 69 4.90 -5.70 0.82
CA ILE A 69 6.23 -5.63 0.23
C ILE A 69 7.26 -5.84 1.34
N ASN A 70 8.26 -6.67 1.09
CA ASN A 70 9.27 -6.98 2.08
C ASN A 70 10.39 -5.93 2.14
N GLU A 71 11.38 -6.18 2.99
CA GLU A 71 12.51 -5.26 3.20
C GLU A 71 13.33 -5.03 1.92
N GLU A 72 13.25 -5.95 0.97
CA GLU A 72 14.01 -5.86 -0.27
C GLU A 72 13.22 -5.19 -1.39
N GLY A 73 12.01 -4.74 -1.10
CA GLY A 73 11.18 -4.09 -2.09
C GLY A 73 10.40 -5.03 -2.99
N VAL A 74 10.26 -6.28 -2.58
CA VAL A 74 9.62 -7.33 -3.37
C VAL A 74 8.20 -7.60 -2.84
N VAL A 75 7.24 -7.73 -3.75
CA VAL A 75 5.86 -8.05 -3.39
C VAL A 75 5.80 -9.48 -2.85
N VAL A 76 5.34 -9.62 -1.62
CA VAL A 76 5.21 -10.93 -0.96
C VAL A 76 3.77 -11.43 -0.91
N ASN A 77 2.80 -10.53 -1.02
CA ASN A 77 1.39 -10.92 -1.11
C ASN A 77 0.56 -9.77 -1.67
N ILE A 78 -0.60 -10.11 -2.25
CA ILE A 78 -1.57 -9.14 -2.74
C ILE A 78 -2.94 -9.60 -2.25
N LYS A 79 -3.69 -8.70 -1.63
CA LYS A 79 -5.00 -8.99 -1.07
C LYS A 79 -6.03 -7.98 -1.52
N GLU A 80 -7.27 -8.43 -1.61
CA GLU A 80 -8.41 -7.54 -1.87
C GLU A 80 -8.88 -6.94 -0.55
N LEU A 81 -9.22 -5.66 -0.59
CA LEU A 81 -9.78 -4.94 0.56
C LEU A 81 -11.19 -4.48 0.18
N HIS A 82 -12.18 -5.01 0.90
CA HIS A 82 -13.60 -4.74 0.60
C HIS A 82 -14.10 -3.56 1.41
N PRO A 83 -14.83 -2.63 0.77
CA PRO A 83 -15.31 -1.42 1.47
C PRO A 83 -16.05 -1.75 2.76
N LEU A 84 -15.78 -0.96 3.80
CA LEU A 84 -16.46 -0.97 5.09
C LEU A 84 -16.26 -2.25 5.91
N ARG A 85 -15.49 -3.19 5.43
CA ARG A 85 -15.23 -4.41 6.18
C ARG A 85 -14.28 -4.07 7.34
N THR A 86 -14.63 -4.51 8.55
CA THR A 86 -13.85 -4.20 9.75
C THR A 86 -12.88 -5.33 10.14
N MET A 87 -13.14 -6.55 9.66
CA MET A 87 -12.26 -7.67 9.96
C MET A 87 -10.91 -7.45 9.28
N PRO A 88 -9.81 -7.52 10.05
CA PRO A 88 -8.48 -7.26 9.47
C PRO A 88 -8.10 -8.27 8.40
N VAL A 89 -7.40 -7.77 7.38
CA VAL A 89 -6.80 -8.60 6.33
C VAL A 89 -5.31 -8.66 6.59
N SER A 90 -4.79 -9.87 6.78
CA SER A 90 -3.39 -10.11 7.11
C SER A 90 -2.52 -10.17 5.86
N SER A 91 -1.28 -9.70 5.97
CA SER A 91 -0.28 -9.92 4.94
C SER A 91 0.11 -11.39 4.81
N GLU A 92 -0.05 -12.17 5.88
CA GLU A 92 0.34 -13.58 5.97
C GLU A 92 1.84 -13.82 5.78
N CYS A 93 2.59 -12.77 5.53
CA CYS A 93 4.05 -12.79 5.35
C CYS A 93 4.61 -11.56 6.03
N ASP A 94 5.89 -11.60 6.37
CA ASP A 94 6.57 -10.41 6.88
C ASP A 94 6.64 -9.35 5.78
N ALA A 95 6.28 -8.13 6.12
CA ALA A 95 6.30 -6.99 5.22
C ALA A 95 6.79 -5.75 5.95
N LEU A 96 7.41 -4.85 5.21
CA LEU A 96 7.87 -3.57 5.73
C LEU A 96 7.13 -2.41 5.06
N TYR A 97 6.54 -2.65 3.90
CA TYR A 97 5.80 -1.65 3.13
C TYR A 97 4.51 -2.25 2.62
N ALA A 98 3.58 -1.36 2.28
CA ALA A 98 2.35 -1.76 1.58
C ALA A 98 1.94 -0.65 0.62
N ILE A 99 1.37 -1.03 -0.52
CA ILE A 99 0.81 -0.07 -1.48
C ILE A 99 -0.64 -0.43 -1.69
N GLU A 100 -1.53 0.55 -1.42
CA GLU A 100 -2.96 0.41 -1.72
C GLU A 100 -3.29 1.13 -3.02
N VAL A 101 -4.08 0.48 -3.86
CA VAL A 101 -4.49 0.99 -5.17
C VAL A 101 -5.96 0.67 -5.39
N ASN A 102 -6.54 1.29 -6.41
CA ASN A 102 -7.87 0.91 -6.86
C ASN A 102 -7.93 -0.58 -7.18
N ARG A 103 -9.07 -1.20 -6.89
CA ARG A 103 -9.30 -2.61 -7.22
C ARG A 103 -8.96 -2.86 -8.68
N GLY A 104 -8.16 -3.89 -8.93
CA GLY A 104 -7.80 -4.32 -10.28
C GLY A 104 -6.57 -3.64 -10.86
N TRP A 105 -6.01 -2.64 -10.18
CA TRP A 105 -4.87 -1.90 -10.74
C TRP A 105 -3.63 -2.80 -10.90
N PHE A 106 -3.35 -3.65 -9.91
CA PHE A 106 -2.18 -4.55 -10.00
C PHE A 106 -2.32 -5.51 -11.16
N GLU A 107 -3.49 -6.12 -11.31
CA GLU A 107 -3.74 -7.05 -12.41
C GLU A 107 -3.58 -6.35 -13.76
N LYS A 108 -4.17 -5.17 -13.90
CA LYS A 108 -4.11 -4.40 -15.13
C LYS A 108 -2.67 -4.03 -15.50
N ASN A 109 -1.83 -3.79 -14.52
CA ASN A 109 -0.44 -3.38 -14.72
C ASN A 109 0.55 -4.53 -14.57
N ASN A 110 0.04 -5.75 -14.51
CA ASN A 110 0.84 -6.98 -14.50
C ASN A 110 1.81 -7.05 -13.31
N VAL A 111 1.36 -6.57 -12.15
CA VAL A 111 2.13 -6.64 -10.91
C VAL A 111 1.77 -7.94 -10.18
N LYS A 112 2.77 -8.71 -9.81
CA LYS A 112 2.59 -10.04 -9.21
C LYS A 112 3.48 -10.23 -8.00
N ILE A 113 3.13 -11.20 -7.18
CA ILE A 113 3.99 -11.65 -6.10
C ILE A 113 5.33 -12.05 -6.71
N GLY A 114 6.41 -11.58 -6.09
CA GLY A 114 7.77 -11.81 -6.57
C GLY A 114 8.36 -10.64 -7.34
N ASP A 115 7.53 -9.68 -7.75
CA ASP A 115 8.04 -8.52 -8.47
C ASP A 115 8.72 -7.54 -7.52
N LYS A 116 9.84 -7.00 -7.96
CA LYS A 116 10.51 -5.92 -7.22
C LYS A 116 9.88 -4.60 -7.64
N VAL A 117 9.20 -3.95 -6.69
CA VAL A 117 8.44 -2.73 -6.98
C VAL A 117 8.96 -1.50 -6.24
N LEU A 118 9.85 -1.68 -5.28
CA LEU A 118 10.52 -0.57 -4.61
C LEU A 118 12.03 -0.68 -4.88
N ASP A 119 12.61 0.43 -5.24
CA ASP A 119 14.02 0.54 -5.59
C ASP A 119 14.79 1.00 -4.36
N ILE A 120 15.10 0.06 -3.49
CA ILE A 120 15.73 0.30 -2.19
C ILE A 120 16.88 -0.65 -1.94
#